data_450134530bd792db46165309bf2fc41d
#
_entry.id   450134530bd792db46165309bf2fc41d
#
_cell.length_a   1.000
_cell.length_b   1.000
_cell.length_c   1.000
_cell.angle_alpha   90.00
_cell.angle_beta   90.00
_cell.angle_gamma   90.00
#
_symmetry.space_group_name_H-M   'P 1'
#
loop_
_entity.id
_entity.type
_entity.pdbx_description
1 polymer ?
#
loop_
_entity_poly.entity_id
_entity_poly.type
_entity_poly.pdbx_seq_one_letter_code
_entity_poly.pdbx_strand_id
1 'polypeptide(L)'
;MVKKYLLLFVGLFFACLYPLEAHADAMPDVIRYEELETLVKASSPQIQMEQAQYDSRLARYENAREEIMETRRLLREEAEDLEKNGDKDSAGQYRAQAKTLEDAAKDMDKQIRSAQGSQASMSLRRIEDTVLWTAQNLMGTYNTLKAEQEAALAQAEWKQSQYEKLLRQVQTGSASAAQADQAGKEADAAAAKAKAVQDEMERVKKELFILTGYPEGSQAEVGPMPAPRPERVLEMGGSTDKWRALGNNYSLREQRSGGASSNKELHARQRDIRQSEEAMYGQLDTLYQDVLASQTLWTSAATSMASQEAAFQAASNKLALGMLSRQEYLEAKAAYMDAAAAKERADTGFQQAMDTYDWALKGFMT
;
A
#
# COMPACT_ATOMS: atom_id res chain seq x y z
N MET A 1 0.00 58.27 -33.81
CA MET A 1 0.08 56.82 -34.16
C MET A 1 0.19 55.92 -32.92
N VAL A 2 -0.52 56.20 -31.84
CA VAL A 2 -0.42 55.43 -30.56
C VAL A 2 -1.73 54.75 -30.18
N LYS A 3 -2.82 54.94 -30.92
CA LYS A 3 -4.15 54.39 -30.61
C LYS A 3 -4.52 53.08 -31.32
N LYS A 4 -3.66 52.50 -32.18
CA LYS A 4 -3.95 51.27 -32.94
C LYS A 4 -3.34 49.98 -32.35
N TYR A 5 -2.47 50.07 -31.33
CA TYR A 5 -1.83 48.89 -30.70
C TYR A 5 -2.45 48.47 -29.36
N LEU A 6 -3.39 49.28 -28.84
CA LEU A 6 -4.05 48.96 -27.55
C LEU A 6 -5.19 47.95 -27.66
N LEU A 7 -5.71 47.70 -28.86
CA LEU A 7 -6.80 46.74 -29.10
C LEU A 7 -6.37 45.34 -29.48
N LEU A 8 -5.07 45.14 -29.76
CA LEU A 8 -4.53 43.81 -30.08
C LEU A 8 -4.01 43.05 -28.85
N PHE A 9 -3.81 43.73 -27.70
CA PHE A 9 -3.32 43.12 -26.45
C PHE A 9 -4.44 42.63 -25.54
N VAL A 10 -5.68 43.08 -25.74
CA VAL A 10 -6.85 42.63 -24.96
C VAL A 10 -7.46 41.34 -25.51
N GLY A 11 -7.21 41.00 -26.77
CA GLY A 11 -7.72 39.78 -27.41
C GLY A 11 -6.94 38.52 -27.11
N LEU A 12 -5.69 38.61 -26.59
CA LEU A 12 -4.83 37.44 -26.33
C LEU A 12 -4.92 36.93 -24.87
N PHE A 13 -5.55 37.70 -23.97
CA PHE A 13 -5.68 37.31 -22.55
C PHE A 13 -6.97 36.55 -22.25
N PHE A 14 -7.89 36.41 -23.23
CA PHE A 14 -9.16 35.70 -23.05
C PHE A 14 -9.15 34.26 -23.59
N ALA A 15 -8.05 33.80 -24.19
CA ALA A 15 -7.93 32.45 -24.75
C ALA A 15 -7.33 31.41 -23.78
N CYS A 16 -7.00 31.78 -22.54
CA CYS A 16 -6.43 30.88 -21.54
C CYS A 16 -7.36 30.55 -20.37
N LEU A 17 -8.66 30.84 -20.50
CA LEU A 17 -9.70 30.45 -19.52
C LEU A 17 -10.64 29.40 -20.12
N TYR A 18 -10.11 28.46 -20.90
CA TYR A 18 -10.76 27.16 -20.94
C TYR A 18 -10.36 26.46 -19.65
N PRO A 19 -11.32 26.09 -18.78
CA PRO A 19 -10.98 25.12 -17.77
C PRO A 19 -10.47 23.89 -18.54
N LEU A 20 -9.23 23.49 -18.27
CA LEU A 20 -8.83 22.13 -18.50
C LEU A 20 -9.83 21.34 -17.66
N GLU A 21 -10.91 20.85 -18.29
CA GLU A 21 -11.63 19.73 -17.74
C GLU A 21 -10.61 18.60 -17.73
N ALA A 22 -9.86 18.53 -16.63
CA ALA A 22 -9.24 17.29 -16.24
C ALA A 22 -10.41 16.31 -16.28
N HIS A 23 -10.40 15.40 -17.24
CA HIS A 23 -11.13 14.16 -17.14
C HIS A 23 -10.57 13.47 -15.90
N ALA A 24 -11.08 13.87 -14.74
CA ALA A 24 -11.06 13.02 -13.59
C ALA A 24 -11.91 11.83 -14.04
N ASP A 25 -11.28 10.77 -14.52
CA ASP A 25 -11.94 9.49 -14.64
C ASP A 25 -12.64 9.29 -13.31
N ALA A 26 -13.98 9.21 -13.36
CA ALA A 26 -14.79 9.10 -12.15
C ALA A 26 -14.25 7.89 -11.38
N MET A 27 -13.81 8.12 -10.13
CA MET A 27 -13.30 7.04 -9.31
C MET A 27 -14.32 5.91 -9.26
N PRO A 28 -13.91 4.63 -9.37
CA PRO A 28 -14.84 3.51 -9.36
C PRO A 28 -15.71 3.51 -8.09
N ASP A 29 -16.96 3.14 -8.21
CA ASP A 29 -17.87 2.98 -7.06
C ASP A 29 -17.45 1.81 -6.16
N VAL A 30 -16.62 0.88 -6.68
CA VAL A 30 -16.11 -0.29 -5.97
C VAL A 30 -14.60 -0.38 -6.20
N ILE A 31 -13.83 -0.42 -5.12
CA ILE A 31 -12.39 -0.65 -5.16
C ILE A 31 -12.14 -2.15 -5.33
N ARG A 32 -11.61 -2.57 -6.47
CA ARG A 32 -11.26 -3.97 -6.73
C ARG A 32 -9.78 -4.22 -6.49
N TYR A 33 -9.48 -5.43 -6.05
CA TYR A 33 -8.09 -5.83 -5.73
C TYR A 33 -7.16 -5.67 -6.95
N GLU A 34 -7.60 -6.07 -8.13
CA GLU A 34 -6.85 -6.01 -9.38
C GLU A 34 -6.59 -4.57 -9.87
N GLU A 35 -7.43 -3.62 -9.43
CA GLU A 35 -7.34 -2.20 -9.80
C GLU A 35 -6.49 -1.39 -8.81
N LEU A 36 -6.14 -1.97 -7.64
CA LEU A 36 -5.39 -1.27 -6.60
C LEU A 36 -4.07 -0.67 -7.11
N GLU A 37 -3.32 -1.41 -7.93
CA GLU A 37 -2.05 -0.92 -8.48
C GLU A 37 -2.25 0.34 -9.31
N THR A 38 -3.25 0.36 -10.17
CA THR A 38 -3.58 1.50 -11.02
C THR A 38 -4.06 2.68 -10.20
N LEU A 39 -4.98 2.44 -9.25
CA LEU A 39 -5.52 3.48 -8.37
C LEU A 39 -4.45 4.11 -7.49
N VAL A 40 -3.63 3.29 -6.84
CA VAL A 40 -2.55 3.75 -5.96
C VAL A 40 -1.54 4.59 -6.73
N LYS A 41 -1.08 4.14 -7.91
CA LYS A 41 -0.11 4.88 -8.72
C LYS A 41 -0.67 6.19 -9.27
N ALA A 42 -1.95 6.22 -9.64
CA ALA A 42 -2.57 7.42 -10.19
C ALA A 42 -2.97 8.45 -9.13
N SER A 43 -3.43 7.99 -7.96
CA SER A 43 -4.17 8.84 -7.04
C SER A 43 -3.57 8.95 -5.63
N SER A 44 -2.57 8.11 -5.27
CA SER A 44 -2.01 8.15 -3.92
C SER A 44 -1.30 9.48 -3.64
N PRO A 45 -1.73 10.24 -2.61
CA PRO A 45 -1.08 11.50 -2.24
C PRO A 45 0.40 11.31 -1.88
N GLN A 46 0.76 10.18 -1.29
CA GLN A 46 2.13 9.88 -0.92
C GLN A 46 3.03 9.72 -2.15
N ILE A 47 2.57 8.98 -3.16
CA ILE A 47 3.31 8.79 -4.41
C ILE A 47 3.43 10.11 -5.17
N GLN A 48 2.34 10.88 -5.26
CA GLN A 48 2.34 12.19 -5.91
C GLN A 48 3.32 13.17 -5.23
N MET A 49 3.37 13.16 -3.90
CA MET A 49 4.32 13.99 -3.15
C MET A 49 5.78 13.61 -3.43
N GLU A 50 6.10 12.33 -3.45
CA GLU A 50 7.45 11.84 -3.76
C GLU A 50 7.84 12.14 -5.22
N GLN A 51 6.92 11.97 -6.15
CA GLN A 51 7.14 12.33 -7.54
C GLN A 51 7.40 13.84 -7.68
N ALA A 52 6.61 14.68 -7.04
CA ALA A 52 6.79 16.12 -7.05
C ALA A 52 8.13 16.55 -6.42
N GLN A 53 8.58 15.87 -5.36
CA GLN A 53 9.89 16.11 -4.76
C GLN A 53 11.04 15.71 -5.70
N TYR A 54 10.89 14.57 -6.39
CA TYR A 54 11.84 14.12 -7.40
C TYR A 54 11.95 15.14 -8.54
N ASP A 55 10.82 15.55 -9.12
CA ASP A 55 10.75 16.51 -10.22
C ASP A 55 11.32 17.89 -9.81
N SER A 56 10.97 18.37 -8.61
CA SER A 56 11.50 19.62 -8.06
C SER A 56 13.03 19.58 -7.85
N ARG A 57 13.57 18.42 -7.46
CA ARG A 57 15.02 18.24 -7.30
C ARG A 57 15.72 18.26 -8.65
N LEU A 58 15.19 17.57 -9.63
CA LEU A 58 15.71 17.54 -10.98
C LEU A 58 15.70 18.94 -11.62
N ALA A 59 14.56 19.64 -11.56
CA ALA A 59 14.41 20.99 -12.06
C ALA A 59 15.40 21.98 -11.43
N ARG A 60 15.70 21.84 -10.13
CA ARG A 60 16.72 22.69 -9.49
C ARG A 60 18.11 22.48 -10.07
N TYR A 61 18.50 21.26 -10.37
CA TYR A 61 19.81 20.99 -11.00
C TYR A 61 19.85 21.49 -12.44
N GLU A 62 18.79 21.32 -13.21
CA GLU A 62 18.67 21.79 -14.58
C GLU A 62 18.72 23.32 -14.63
N ASN A 63 17.95 24.02 -13.80
CA ASN A 63 17.97 25.48 -13.72
C ASN A 63 19.36 26.02 -13.29
N ALA A 64 19.98 25.42 -12.28
CA ALA A 64 21.32 25.82 -11.86
C ALA A 64 22.37 25.65 -12.98
N ARG A 65 22.28 24.54 -13.71
CA ARG A 65 23.12 24.32 -14.90
C ARG A 65 22.92 25.38 -15.99
N GLU A 66 21.67 25.72 -16.25
CA GLU A 66 21.30 26.71 -17.27
C GLU A 66 21.82 28.11 -16.90
N GLU A 67 21.69 28.52 -15.65
CA GLU A 67 22.23 29.76 -15.11
C GLU A 67 23.76 29.82 -15.19
N ILE A 68 24.46 28.74 -14.86
CA ILE A 68 25.92 28.61 -15.02
C ILE A 68 26.32 28.76 -16.48
N MET A 69 25.61 28.11 -17.41
CA MET A 69 25.92 28.17 -18.84
C MET A 69 25.65 29.55 -19.42
N GLU A 70 24.61 30.25 -18.97
CA GLU A 70 24.32 31.61 -19.38
C GLU A 70 25.42 32.60 -18.89
N THR A 71 25.79 32.50 -17.61
CA THR A 71 26.89 33.30 -17.06
C THR A 71 28.20 33.05 -17.81
N ARG A 72 28.51 31.78 -18.13
CA ARG A 72 29.67 31.42 -18.93
C ARG A 72 29.64 32.06 -20.33
N ARG A 73 28.46 32.12 -20.98
CA ARG A 73 28.29 32.76 -22.28
C ARG A 73 28.61 34.24 -22.19
N LEU A 74 28.06 34.95 -21.21
CA LEU A 74 28.32 36.36 -20.99
C LEU A 74 29.81 36.66 -20.72
N LEU A 75 30.49 35.86 -19.92
CA LEU A 75 31.93 36.01 -19.69
C LEU A 75 32.76 35.80 -20.95
N ARG A 76 32.37 34.91 -21.84
CA ARG A 76 33.05 34.72 -23.13
C ARG A 76 32.84 35.90 -24.09
N GLU A 77 31.63 36.44 -24.17
CA GLU A 77 31.33 37.62 -24.94
C GLU A 77 32.14 38.81 -24.46
N GLU A 78 32.22 39.06 -23.17
CA GLU A 78 33.03 40.13 -22.59
C GLU A 78 34.53 39.91 -22.87
N ALA A 79 35.04 38.70 -22.79
CA ALA A 79 36.42 38.38 -23.11
C ALA A 79 36.75 38.66 -24.58
N GLU A 80 35.82 38.39 -25.50
CA GLU A 80 35.98 38.69 -26.91
C GLU A 80 36.02 40.18 -27.18
N ASP A 81 35.19 40.97 -26.51
CA ASP A 81 35.12 42.42 -26.67
C ASP A 81 36.36 43.11 -26.08
N LEU A 82 36.87 42.64 -24.91
CA LEU A 82 38.13 43.12 -24.37
C LEU A 82 39.33 42.82 -25.28
N GLU A 83 39.35 41.65 -25.89
CA GLU A 83 40.43 41.31 -26.85
C GLU A 83 40.40 42.20 -28.10
N LYS A 84 39.20 42.51 -28.66
CA LYS A 84 39.03 43.47 -29.76
C LYS A 84 39.55 44.88 -29.41
N ASN A 85 39.39 45.27 -28.13
CA ASN A 85 39.84 46.55 -27.60
C ASN A 85 41.30 46.57 -27.17
N GLY A 86 42.02 45.44 -27.32
CA GLY A 86 43.48 45.33 -27.05
C GLY A 86 43.85 44.92 -25.64
N ASP A 87 42.90 44.73 -24.71
CA ASP A 87 43.14 44.30 -23.33
C ASP A 87 43.16 42.77 -23.23
N LYS A 88 44.31 42.19 -23.57
CA LYS A 88 44.53 40.74 -23.57
C LYS A 88 44.59 40.13 -22.19
N ASP A 89 45.04 40.88 -21.20
CA ASP A 89 45.23 40.39 -19.83
C ASP A 89 43.87 40.18 -19.15
N SER A 90 43.00 41.18 -19.23
CA SER A 90 41.62 41.09 -18.74
C SER A 90 40.83 40.00 -19.52
N ALA A 91 40.96 39.93 -20.83
CA ALA A 91 40.34 38.88 -21.66
C ALA A 91 40.75 37.47 -21.22
N GLY A 92 42.04 37.30 -20.85
CA GLY A 92 42.55 36.03 -20.30
C GLY A 92 41.89 35.64 -18.97
N GLN A 93 41.67 36.61 -18.06
CA GLN A 93 40.97 36.36 -16.79
C GLN A 93 39.52 35.95 -16.97
N TYR A 94 38.78 36.62 -17.85
CA TYR A 94 37.39 36.27 -18.14
C TYR A 94 37.27 34.88 -18.77
N ARG A 95 38.18 34.51 -19.68
CA ARG A 95 38.24 33.15 -20.24
C ARG A 95 38.52 32.09 -19.18
N ALA A 96 39.41 32.37 -18.22
CA ALA A 96 39.69 31.44 -17.12
C ALA A 96 38.44 31.26 -16.22
N GLN A 97 37.71 32.33 -15.92
CA GLN A 97 36.46 32.25 -15.18
C GLN A 97 35.40 31.47 -15.97
N ALA A 98 35.25 31.74 -17.26
CA ALA A 98 34.32 31.00 -18.14
C ALA A 98 34.65 29.49 -18.19
N LYS A 99 35.94 29.11 -18.13
CA LYS A 99 36.36 27.72 -18.05
C LYS A 99 36.00 27.07 -16.71
N THR A 100 36.13 27.79 -15.61
CA THR A 100 35.72 27.30 -14.28
C THR A 100 34.21 27.03 -14.24
N LEU A 101 33.39 27.90 -14.85
CA LEU A 101 31.96 27.68 -14.98
C LEU A 101 31.62 26.51 -15.89
N GLU A 102 32.42 26.27 -16.94
CA GLU A 102 32.26 25.07 -17.77
C GLU A 102 32.47 23.79 -16.99
N ASP A 103 33.45 23.77 -16.11
CA ASP A 103 33.71 22.58 -15.28
C ASP A 103 32.61 22.42 -14.21
N ALA A 104 32.09 23.51 -13.62
CA ALA A 104 30.93 23.48 -12.75
C ALA A 104 29.66 22.97 -13.48
N ALA A 105 29.42 23.39 -14.72
CA ALA A 105 28.30 22.87 -15.52
C ALA A 105 28.41 21.36 -15.79
N LYS A 106 29.65 20.85 -16.05
CA LYS A 106 29.88 19.40 -16.19
C LYS A 106 29.61 18.63 -14.90
N ASP A 107 29.87 19.24 -13.75
CA ASP A 107 29.52 18.62 -12.45
C ASP A 107 28.02 18.62 -12.21
N MET A 108 27.28 19.66 -12.64
CA MET A 108 25.83 19.64 -12.63
C MET A 108 25.28 18.55 -13.59
N ASP A 109 25.86 18.39 -14.79
CA ASP A 109 25.49 17.29 -15.69
C ASP A 109 25.67 15.89 -15.07
N LYS A 110 26.69 15.71 -14.22
CA LYS A 110 26.86 14.46 -13.47
C LYS A 110 25.78 14.28 -12.41
N GLN A 111 25.42 15.36 -11.71
CA GLN A 111 24.35 15.32 -10.72
C GLN A 111 22.98 15.06 -11.36
N ILE A 112 22.67 15.69 -12.48
CA ILE A 112 21.45 15.44 -13.25
C ILE A 112 21.39 13.96 -13.68
N ARG A 113 22.47 13.43 -14.27
CA ARG A 113 22.52 12.01 -14.65
C ARG A 113 22.40 11.06 -13.45
N SER A 114 22.97 11.44 -12.32
CA SER A 114 22.81 10.65 -11.08
C SER A 114 21.37 10.71 -10.56
N ALA A 115 20.74 11.90 -10.60
CA ALA A 115 19.35 12.08 -10.19
C ALA A 115 18.35 11.37 -11.14
N GLN A 116 18.65 11.28 -12.42
CA GLN A 116 17.89 10.52 -13.42
C GLN A 116 18.25 9.03 -13.45
N GLY A 117 19.25 8.62 -12.72
CA GLY A 117 19.80 7.27 -12.73
C GLY A 117 18.88 6.23 -12.08
N SER A 118 19.27 4.96 -12.24
CA SER A 118 18.51 3.80 -11.76
C SER A 118 18.26 3.81 -10.24
N GLN A 119 19.12 4.45 -9.43
CA GLN A 119 18.90 4.54 -7.98
C GLN A 119 17.73 5.45 -7.61
N ALA A 120 17.60 6.61 -8.26
CA ALA A 120 16.49 7.53 -8.00
C ALA A 120 15.16 6.90 -8.43
N SER A 121 15.12 6.24 -9.59
CA SER A 121 13.94 5.47 -10.04
C SER A 121 13.64 4.26 -9.15
N MET A 122 14.65 3.63 -8.53
CA MET A 122 14.44 2.53 -7.57
C MET A 122 13.78 3.03 -6.28
N SER A 123 14.15 4.21 -5.78
CA SER A 123 13.56 4.78 -4.58
C SER A 123 12.06 5.06 -4.78
N LEU A 124 11.68 5.65 -5.90
CA LEU A 124 10.28 5.89 -6.24
C LEU A 124 9.50 4.57 -6.37
N ARG A 125 10.01 3.59 -7.12
CA ARG A 125 9.38 2.27 -7.21
C ARG A 125 9.21 1.59 -5.87
N ARG A 126 10.20 1.70 -4.98
CA ARG A 126 10.09 1.15 -3.62
C ARG A 126 8.94 1.78 -2.84
N ILE A 127 8.70 3.08 -3.01
CA ILE A 127 7.58 3.77 -2.38
C ILE A 127 6.25 3.31 -3.00
N GLU A 128 6.16 3.24 -4.33
CA GLU A 128 5.01 2.69 -5.03
C GLU A 128 4.66 1.28 -4.54
N ASP A 129 5.66 0.40 -4.47
CA ASP A 129 5.51 -0.97 -4.00
C ASP A 129 5.08 -1.03 -2.52
N THR A 130 5.64 -0.15 -1.67
CA THR A 130 5.25 -0.06 -0.25
C THR A 130 3.80 0.35 -0.08
N VAL A 131 3.37 1.38 -0.82
CA VAL A 131 1.99 1.88 -0.74
C VAL A 131 1.02 0.85 -1.28
N LEU A 132 1.34 0.19 -2.40
CA LEU A 132 0.52 -0.87 -2.97
C LEU A 132 0.39 -2.07 -2.04
N TRP A 133 1.50 -2.56 -1.48
CA TRP A 133 1.50 -3.64 -0.50
C TRP A 133 0.65 -3.28 0.74
N THR A 134 0.77 -2.03 1.23
CA THR A 134 -0.05 -1.55 2.34
C THR A 134 -1.53 -1.51 1.98
N ALA A 135 -1.89 -1.03 0.78
CA ALA A 135 -3.28 -1.00 0.31
C ALA A 135 -3.87 -2.42 0.16
N GLN A 136 -3.09 -3.38 -0.34
CA GLN A 136 -3.50 -4.79 -0.42
C GLN A 136 -3.78 -5.39 0.96
N ASN A 137 -2.90 -5.12 1.94
CA ASN A 137 -3.09 -5.58 3.32
C ASN A 137 -4.31 -4.92 4.00
N LEU A 138 -4.52 -3.63 3.80
CA LEU A 138 -5.69 -2.93 4.33
C LEU A 138 -6.99 -3.48 3.73
N MET A 139 -7.01 -3.79 2.44
CA MET A 139 -8.16 -4.40 1.80
C MET A 139 -8.46 -5.80 2.39
N GLY A 140 -7.45 -6.61 2.62
CA GLY A 140 -7.59 -7.91 3.29
C GLY A 140 -8.10 -7.77 4.72
N THR A 141 -7.54 -6.83 5.49
CA THR A 141 -7.98 -6.52 6.85
C THR A 141 -9.44 -6.06 6.87
N TYR A 142 -9.85 -5.19 5.95
CA TYR A 142 -11.24 -4.74 5.84
C TYR A 142 -12.21 -5.92 5.60
N ASN A 143 -11.90 -6.83 4.66
CA ASN A 143 -12.75 -7.98 4.36
C ASN A 143 -12.83 -8.94 5.56
N THR A 144 -11.73 -9.18 6.27
CA THR A 144 -11.73 -9.96 7.51
C THR A 144 -12.61 -9.32 8.58
N LEU A 145 -12.46 -8.00 8.81
CA LEU A 145 -13.26 -7.26 9.79
C LEU A 145 -14.76 -7.25 9.42
N LYS A 146 -15.10 -7.21 8.15
CA LYS A 146 -16.49 -7.28 7.67
C LYS A 146 -17.12 -8.61 8.08
N ALA A 147 -16.45 -9.73 7.87
CA ALA A 147 -16.94 -11.04 8.29
C ALA A 147 -16.98 -11.17 9.84
N GLU A 148 -15.99 -10.61 10.53
CA GLU A 148 -15.97 -10.56 12.00
C GLU A 148 -17.11 -9.71 12.58
N GLN A 149 -17.50 -8.64 11.91
CA GLN A 149 -18.65 -7.82 12.31
C GLN A 149 -19.95 -8.62 12.23
N GLU A 150 -20.18 -9.35 11.14
CA GLU A 150 -21.36 -10.20 10.99
C GLU A 150 -21.40 -11.28 12.09
N ALA A 151 -20.27 -11.91 12.40
CA ALA A 151 -20.16 -12.88 13.48
C ALA A 151 -20.42 -12.25 14.85
N ALA A 152 -19.82 -11.09 15.14
CA ALA A 152 -20.00 -10.38 16.40
C ALA A 152 -21.45 -9.92 16.60
N LEU A 153 -22.16 -9.49 15.54
CA LEU A 153 -23.60 -9.18 15.59
C LEU A 153 -24.43 -10.43 15.89
N ALA A 154 -24.13 -11.57 15.27
CA ALA A 154 -24.81 -12.82 15.56
C ALA A 154 -24.60 -13.30 17.02
N GLN A 155 -23.37 -13.13 17.55
CA GLN A 155 -23.04 -13.40 18.94
C GLN A 155 -23.81 -12.47 19.89
N ALA A 156 -23.89 -11.18 19.57
CA ALA A 156 -24.65 -10.22 20.38
C ALA A 156 -26.15 -10.56 20.39
N GLU A 157 -26.75 -10.92 19.24
CA GLU A 157 -28.14 -11.36 19.18
C GLU A 157 -28.40 -12.61 20.03
N TRP A 158 -27.51 -13.60 19.98
CA TRP A 158 -27.62 -14.80 20.81
C TRP A 158 -27.51 -14.48 22.29
N LYS A 159 -26.51 -13.70 22.72
CA LYS A 159 -26.31 -13.30 24.13
C LYS A 159 -27.48 -12.47 24.66
N GLN A 160 -28.00 -11.57 23.88
CA GLN A 160 -29.20 -10.81 24.22
C GLN A 160 -30.41 -11.73 24.43
N SER A 161 -30.61 -12.71 23.55
CA SER A 161 -31.69 -13.71 23.70
C SER A 161 -31.53 -14.57 24.98
N GLN A 162 -30.30 -14.92 25.37
CA GLN A 162 -30.02 -15.60 26.64
C GLN A 162 -30.42 -14.75 27.85
N TYR A 163 -30.04 -13.46 27.83
CA TYR A 163 -30.38 -12.53 28.91
C TYR A 163 -31.91 -12.38 29.07
N GLU A 164 -32.61 -12.18 27.97
CA GLU A 164 -34.09 -12.07 27.97
C GLU A 164 -34.78 -13.35 28.50
N LYS A 165 -34.25 -14.52 28.15
CA LYS A 165 -34.75 -15.80 28.71
C LYS A 165 -34.57 -15.85 30.21
N LEU A 166 -33.36 -15.51 30.70
CA LEU A 166 -33.08 -15.50 32.13
C LEU A 166 -33.92 -14.48 32.90
N LEU A 167 -34.19 -13.29 32.34
CA LEU A 167 -35.11 -12.34 32.95
C LEU A 167 -36.51 -12.93 33.17
N ARG A 168 -37.06 -13.61 32.14
CA ARG A 168 -38.35 -14.30 32.27
C ARG A 168 -38.31 -15.42 33.34
N GLN A 169 -37.20 -16.16 33.42
CA GLN A 169 -37.01 -17.20 34.44
C GLN A 169 -36.91 -16.64 35.87
N VAL A 170 -36.29 -15.46 36.04
CA VAL A 170 -36.26 -14.76 37.33
C VAL A 170 -37.69 -14.36 37.75
N GLN A 171 -38.52 -13.86 36.83
CA GLN A 171 -39.92 -13.50 37.11
C GLN A 171 -40.76 -14.72 37.56
N THR A 172 -40.45 -15.91 37.06
CA THR A 172 -41.12 -17.17 37.44
C THR A 172 -40.47 -17.88 38.62
N GLY A 173 -39.40 -17.31 39.19
CA GLY A 173 -38.66 -17.91 40.30
C GLY A 173 -37.78 -19.11 39.92
N SER A 174 -37.59 -19.39 38.61
CA SER A 174 -36.81 -20.52 38.10
C SER A 174 -35.33 -20.18 37.81
N ALA A 175 -34.93 -18.92 37.97
CA ALA A 175 -33.53 -18.49 37.93
C ALA A 175 -33.28 -17.39 38.98
N SER A 176 -32.01 -17.19 39.35
CA SER A 176 -31.61 -16.14 40.29
C SER A 176 -31.35 -14.81 39.59
N ALA A 177 -31.56 -13.73 40.32
CA ALA A 177 -31.25 -12.36 39.81
C ALA A 177 -29.76 -12.22 39.44
N ALA A 178 -28.86 -12.90 40.19
CA ALA A 178 -27.43 -12.90 39.88
C ALA A 178 -27.10 -13.53 38.50
N GLN A 179 -27.83 -14.60 38.12
CA GLN A 179 -27.68 -15.22 36.80
C GLN A 179 -28.13 -14.29 35.68
N ALA A 180 -29.23 -13.57 35.89
CA ALA A 180 -29.71 -12.58 34.93
C ALA A 180 -28.72 -11.38 34.79
N ASP A 181 -28.22 -10.88 35.94
CA ASP A 181 -27.19 -9.80 35.92
C ASP A 181 -25.93 -10.20 35.17
N GLN A 182 -25.43 -11.43 35.40
CA GLN A 182 -24.28 -11.95 34.66
C GLN A 182 -24.55 -12.04 33.17
N ALA A 183 -25.70 -12.56 32.75
CA ALA A 183 -26.06 -12.65 31.33
C ALA A 183 -26.25 -11.26 30.68
N GLY A 184 -26.75 -10.29 31.43
CA GLY A 184 -26.83 -8.89 31.01
C GLY A 184 -25.43 -8.32 30.69
N LYS A 185 -24.48 -8.51 31.61
CA LYS A 185 -23.08 -8.09 31.37
C LYS A 185 -22.45 -8.77 30.15
N GLU A 186 -22.77 -10.04 29.91
CA GLU A 186 -22.29 -10.76 28.72
C GLU A 186 -22.93 -10.23 27.43
N ALA A 187 -24.22 -9.89 27.45
CA ALA A 187 -24.91 -9.29 26.33
C ALA A 187 -24.35 -7.90 25.99
N ASP A 188 -24.13 -7.07 27.03
CA ASP A 188 -23.53 -5.74 26.87
C ASP A 188 -22.10 -5.83 26.31
N ALA A 189 -21.30 -6.78 26.80
CA ALA A 189 -19.94 -7.02 26.30
C ALA A 189 -19.91 -7.47 24.84
N ALA A 190 -20.85 -8.36 24.45
CA ALA A 190 -20.99 -8.80 23.07
C ALA A 190 -21.42 -7.65 22.13
N ALA A 191 -22.36 -6.81 22.55
CA ALA A 191 -22.76 -5.62 21.81
C ALA A 191 -21.62 -4.61 21.66
N ALA A 192 -20.88 -4.36 22.74
CA ALA A 192 -19.70 -3.49 22.71
C ALA A 192 -18.62 -4.02 21.76
N LYS A 193 -18.38 -5.34 21.72
CA LYS A 193 -17.46 -5.98 20.78
C LYS A 193 -17.91 -5.77 19.32
N ALA A 194 -19.19 -5.98 19.02
CA ALA A 194 -19.71 -5.76 17.66
C ALA A 194 -19.49 -4.32 17.20
N LYS A 195 -19.73 -3.35 18.10
CA LYS A 195 -19.48 -1.95 17.82
C LYS A 195 -17.99 -1.66 17.61
N ALA A 196 -17.11 -2.20 18.44
CA ALA A 196 -15.67 -1.99 18.30
C ALA A 196 -15.12 -2.53 16.98
N VAL A 197 -15.59 -3.69 16.51
CA VAL A 197 -15.23 -4.25 15.20
C VAL A 197 -15.75 -3.33 14.06
N GLN A 198 -16.95 -2.80 14.19
CA GLN A 198 -17.48 -1.83 13.21
C GLN A 198 -16.62 -0.55 13.15
N ASP A 199 -16.29 0.03 14.30
CA ASP A 199 -15.50 1.25 14.37
C ASP A 199 -14.09 1.02 13.75
N GLU A 200 -13.50 -0.17 13.99
CA GLU A 200 -12.22 -0.56 13.40
C GLU A 200 -12.32 -0.77 11.88
N MET A 201 -13.37 -1.42 11.40
CA MET A 201 -13.63 -1.60 9.96
C MET A 201 -13.73 -0.25 9.23
N GLU A 202 -14.44 0.71 9.82
CA GLU A 202 -14.56 2.07 9.27
C GLU A 202 -13.21 2.80 9.27
N ARG A 203 -12.37 2.60 10.29
CA ARG A 203 -11.02 3.16 10.35
C ARG A 203 -10.15 2.62 9.22
N VAL A 204 -10.13 1.29 9.04
CA VAL A 204 -9.36 0.63 7.97
C VAL A 204 -9.84 1.06 6.59
N LYS A 205 -11.16 1.21 6.40
CA LYS A 205 -11.74 1.74 5.15
C LYS A 205 -11.22 3.15 4.83
N LYS A 206 -11.20 4.03 5.83
CA LYS A 206 -10.66 5.40 5.66
C LYS A 206 -9.17 5.40 5.30
N GLU A 207 -8.37 4.56 5.93
CA GLU A 207 -6.95 4.43 5.60
C GLU A 207 -6.74 3.94 4.16
N LEU A 208 -7.51 2.95 3.72
CA LEU A 208 -7.48 2.48 2.33
C LEU A 208 -7.87 3.61 1.35
N PHE A 209 -8.90 4.40 1.67
CA PHE A 209 -9.33 5.53 0.85
C PHE A 209 -8.23 6.59 0.72
N ILE A 210 -7.53 6.90 1.80
CA ILE A 210 -6.39 7.84 1.75
C ILE A 210 -5.30 7.34 0.80
N LEU A 211 -4.95 6.05 0.87
CA LEU A 211 -3.91 5.48 0.00
C LEU A 211 -4.32 5.41 -1.47
N THR A 212 -5.61 5.22 -1.74
CA THR A 212 -6.17 5.13 -3.09
C THR A 212 -6.67 6.46 -3.63
N GLY A 213 -6.51 7.55 -2.85
CA GLY A 213 -6.87 8.91 -3.26
C GLY A 213 -8.36 9.23 -3.23
N TYR A 214 -9.20 8.38 -2.62
CA TYR A 214 -10.62 8.68 -2.47
C TYR A 214 -10.83 9.83 -1.49
N PRO A 215 -11.77 10.76 -1.79
CA PRO A 215 -12.06 11.87 -0.90
C PRO A 215 -12.71 11.38 0.40
N GLU A 216 -12.53 12.15 1.47
CA GLU A 216 -13.19 11.89 2.75
C GLU A 216 -14.71 11.91 2.57
N GLY A 217 -15.38 10.88 3.11
CA GLY A 217 -16.83 10.73 2.96
C GLY A 217 -17.29 10.05 1.66
N SER A 218 -16.38 9.56 0.83
CA SER A 218 -16.72 8.73 -0.33
C SER A 218 -17.60 7.54 0.07
N GLN A 219 -18.62 7.25 -0.74
CA GLN A 219 -19.53 6.11 -0.56
C GLN A 219 -19.03 4.85 -1.29
N ALA A 220 -17.85 4.88 -1.88
CA ALA A 220 -17.29 3.73 -2.57
C ALA A 220 -17.23 2.50 -1.66
N GLU A 221 -17.47 1.33 -2.24
CA GLU A 221 -17.40 0.06 -1.55
C GLU A 221 -16.00 -0.56 -1.73
N VAL A 222 -15.58 -1.34 -0.75
CA VAL A 222 -14.38 -2.17 -0.86
C VAL A 222 -14.81 -3.55 -1.35
N GLY A 223 -14.28 -3.95 -2.49
CA GLY A 223 -14.54 -5.25 -3.09
C GLY A 223 -13.95 -6.42 -2.30
N PRO A 224 -14.28 -7.65 -2.65
CA PRO A 224 -13.73 -8.84 -1.99
C PRO A 224 -12.26 -9.05 -2.33
N MET A 225 -11.56 -9.78 -1.46
CA MET A 225 -10.24 -10.33 -1.80
C MET A 225 -10.36 -11.40 -2.88
N PRO A 226 -9.34 -11.56 -3.75
CA PRO A 226 -9.31 -12.68 -4.69
C PRO A 226 -9.28 -14.00 -3.93
N ALA A 227 -9.97 -15.00 -4.47
CA ALA A 227 -9.94 -16.34 -3.88
C ALA A 227 -8.52 -16.93 -3.97
N PRO A 228 -8.00 -17.52 -2.89
CA PRO A 228 -6.69 -18.15 -2.90
C PRO A 228 -6.60 -19.27 -3.95
N ARG A 229 -5.44 -19.38 -4.61
CA ARG A 229 -5.15 -20.39 -5.62
C ARG A 229 -4.12 -21.39 -5.08
N PRO A 230 -4.56 -22.47 -4.42
CA PRO A 230 -3.65 -23.41 -3.75
C PRO A 230 -2.70 -24.13 -4.73
N GLU A 231 -3.05 -24.25 -6.00
CA GLU A 231 -2.19 -24.82 -7.05
C GLU A 231 -0.90 -24.04 -7.25
N ARG A 232 -0.88 -22.73 -7.00
CA ARG A 232 0.33 -21.89 -7.10
C ARG A 232 1.43 -22.28 -6.14
N VAL A 233 1.07 -22.88 -5.00
CA VAL A 233 2.05 -23.33 -4.00
C VAL A 233 3.03 -24.33 -4.57
N LEU A 234 2.60 -25.15 -5.55
CA LEU A 234 3.44 -26.13 -6.23
C LEU A 234 4.54 -25.49 -7.10
N GLU A 235 4.36 -24.22 -7.48
CA GLU A 235 5.28 -23.47 -8.32
C GLU A 235 6.27 -22.64 -7.50
N MET A 236 6.02 -22.52 -6.18
CA MET A 236 6.83 -21.72 -5.25
C MET A 236 8.00 -22.51 -4.64
N GLY A 237 8.98 -21.80 -4.07
CA GLY A 237 10.08 -22.40 -3.31
C GLY A 237 11.22 -22.96 -4.16
N GLY A 238 11.18 -22.79 -5.47
CA GLY A 238 12.21 -23.27 -6.39
C GLY A 238 13.52 -22.46 -6.34
N SER A 239 14.60 -23.04 -6.85
CA SER A 239 15.90 -22.34 -6.99
C SER A 239 15.80 -21.10 -7.87
N THR A 240 14.93 -21.10 -8.86
CA THR A 240 14.63 -19.96 -9.75
C THR A 240 14.14 -18.77 -8.95
N ASP A 241 13.27 -19.00 -7.96
CA ASP A 241 12.71 -17.93 -7.12
C ASP A 241 13.78 -17.28 -6.27
N LYS A 242 14.73 -18.08 -5.72
CA LYS A 242 15.87 -17.55 -4.96
C LYS A 242 16.73 -16.62 -5.82
N TRP A 243 17.00 -16.98 -7.06
CA TRP A 243 17.73 -16.12 -8.00
C TRP A 243 16.97 -14.85 -8.37
N ARG A 244 15.66 -14.95 -8.59
CA ARG A 244 14.81 -13.78 -8.90
C ARG A 244 14.78 -12.80 -7.73
N ALA A 245 14.55 -13.30 -6.53
CA ALA A 245 14.53 -12.50 -5.32
C ALA A 245 15.85 -11.75 -5.10
N LEU A 246 17.00 -12.44 -5.19
CA LEU A 246 18.32 -11.83 -5.09
C LEU A 246 18.62 -10.79 -6.17
N GLY A 247 18.20 -11.06 -7.40
CA GLY A 247 18.40 -10.14 -8.53
C GLY A 247 17.56 -8.86 -8.43
N ASN A 248 16.38 -8.95 -7.85
CA ASN A 248 15.43 -7.86 -7.77
C ASN A 248 15.54 -7.06 -6.47
N ASN A 249 16.13 -7.63 -5.39
CA ASN A 249 16.13 -7.01 -4.07
C ASN A 249 16.75 -5.61 -4.09
N TYR A 250 15.99 -4.62 -3.64
CA TYR A 250 16.38 -3.22 -3.65
C TYR A 250 17.66 -2.95 -2.84
N SER A 251 17.75 -3.49 -1.63
CA SER A 251 18.91 -3.31 -0.75
C SER A 251 20.16 -3.94 -1.31
N LEU A 252 20.08 -5.19 -1.84
CA LEU A 252 21.22 -5.85 -2.47
C LEU A 252 21.69 -5.14 -3.74
N ARG A 253 20.78 -4.61 -4.55
CA ARG A 253 21.13 -3.82 -5.74
C ARG A 253 21.85 -2.53 -5.35
N GLU A 254 21.41 -1.86 -4.30
CA GLU A 254 22.08 -0.68 -3.74
C GLU A 254 23.47 -1.05 -3.21
N GLN A 255 23.58 -2.09 -2.38
CA GLN A 255 24.87 -2.59 -1.89
C GLN A 255 25.83 -2.94 -3.03
N ARG A 256 25.36 -3.57 -4.11
CA ARG A 256 26.18 -3.96 -5.27
C ARG A 256 26.59 -2.77 -6.14
N SER A 257 25.83 -1.67 -6.16
CA SER A 257 26.10 -0.50 -7.00
C SER A 257 27.15 0.46 -6.44
N GLY A 258 27.43 0.45 -5.13
CA GLY A 258 28.38 1.35 -4.50
C GLY A 258 29.83 1.12 -4.95
N GLY A 259 30.71 2.12 -4.87
CA GLY A 259 32.15 2.02 -5.12
C GLY A 259 32.92 1.56 -3.87
N ALA A 260 34.18 1.19 -4.05
CA ALA A 260 35.15 0.96 -2.98
C ALA A 260 36.43 1.77 -3.27
N SER A 261 36.93 2.47 -2.27
CA SER A 261 38.13 3.32 -2.39
C SER A 261 39.41 2.52 -2.16
N SER A 262 39.34 1.31 -1.60
CA SER A 262 40.45 0.44 -1.30
C SER A 262 40.13 -1.06 -1.43
N ASN A 263 41.14 -1.92 -1.60
CA ASN A 263 40.93 -3.37 -1.61
C ASN A 263 40.36 -3.90 -0.29
N LYS A 264 40.71 -3.29 0.84
CA LYS A 264 40.16 -3.67 2.16
C LYS A 264 38.67 -3.41 2.21
N GLU A 265 38.23 -2.26 1.74
CA GLU A 265 36.82 -1.87 1.65
C GLU A 265 36.06 -2.77 0.67
N LEU A 266 36.65 -3.06 -0.49
CA LEU A 266 36.07 -4.00 -1.48
C LEU A 266 35.81 -5.38 -0.86
N HIS A 267 36.79 -5.94 -0.13
CA HIS A 267 36.64 -7.24 0.51
C HIS A 267 35.62 -7.21 1.67
N ALA A 268 35.57 -6.11 2.45
CA ALA A 268 34.54 -5.94 3.49
C ALA A 268 33.16 -5.98 2.86
N ARG A 269 32.95 -5.16 1.84
CA ARG A 269 31.66 -5.08 1.12
C ARG A 269 31.25 -6.41 0.48
N GLN A 270 32.18 -7.16 -0.11
CA GLN A 270 31.87 -8.48 -0.65
C GLN A 270 31.42 -9.48 0.43
N ARG A 271 31.96 -9.37 1.66
CA ARG A 271 31.48 -10.17 2.80
C ARG A 271 30.07 -9.76 3.21
N ASP A 272 29.82 -8.44 3.31
CA ASP A 272 28.52 -7.89 3.70
C ASP A 272 27.42 -8.27 2.67
N ILE A 273 27.74 -8.20 1.37
CA ILE A 273 26.82 -8.64 0.31
C ILE A 273 26.50 -10.14 0.46
N ARG A 274 27.50 -11.00 0.66
CA ARG A 274 27.26 -12.45 0.86
C ARG A 274 26.41 -12.72 2.07
N GLN A 275 26.67 -12.04 3.20
CA GLN A 275 25.85 -12.17 4.40
C GLN A 275 24.40 -11.73 4.15
N SER A 276 24.20 -10.65 3.41
CA SER A 276 22.86 -10.18 3.02
C SER A 276 22.15 -11.17 2.09
N GLU A 277 22.88 -11.80 1.17
CA GLU A 277 22.34 -12.85 0.30
C GLU A 277 21.89 -14.09 1.07
N GLU A 278 22.70 -14.54 2.03
CA GLU A 278 22.37 -15.69 2.89
C GLU A 278 21.16 -15.38 3.79
N ALA A 279 21.11 -14.18 4.39
CA ALA A 279 19.96 -13.75 5.19
C ALA A 279 18.68 -13.72 4.36
N MET A 280 18.76 -13.24 3.13
CA MET A 280 17.64 -13.19 2.20
C MET A 280 17.14 -14.59 1.79
N TYR A 281 18.04 -15.54 1.58
CA TYR A 281 17.64 -16.93 1.36
C TYR A 281 16.85 -17.49 2.54
N GLY A 282 17.31 -17.23 3.78
CA GLY A 282 16.59 -17.62 4.98
C GLY A 282 15.21 -16.98 5.08
N GLN A 283 15.10 -15.70 4.77
CA GLN A 283 13.81 -15.00 4.77
C GLN A 283 12.85 -15.58 3.71
N LEU A 284 13.33 -15.85 2.49
CA LEU A 284 12.48 -16.44 1.45
C LEU A 284 12.00 -17.85 1.80
N ASP A 285 12.86 -18.65 2.43
CA ASP A 285 12.48 -19.97 2.93
C ASP A 285 11.43 -19.85 4.05
N THR A 286 11.55 -18.86 4.94
CA THR A 286 10.53 -18.56 5.96
C THR A 286 9.20 -18.18 5.32
N LEU A 287 9.19 -17.26 4.37
CA LEU A 287 7.97 -16.86 3.65
C LEU A 287 7.30 -18.04 2.95
N TYR A 288 8.08 -18.97 2.38
CA TYR A 288 7.53 -20.19 1.81
C TYR A 288 6.88 -21.10 2.87
N GLN A 289 7.51 -21.25 4.05
CA GLN A 289 6.90 -21.99 5.16
C GLN A 289 5.62 -21.32 5.66
N ASP A 290 5.56 -19.99 5.69
CA ASP A 290 4.35 -19.24 6.04
C ASP A 290 3.21 -19.50 5.04
N VAL A 291 3.52 -19.60 3.74
CA VAL A 291 2.54 -20.00 2.72
C VAL A 291 1.99 -21.41 3.00
N LEU A 292 2.86 -22.40 3.31
CA LEU A 292 2.43 -23.76 3.62
C LEU A 292 1.59 -23.84 4.91
N ALA A 293 1.99 -23.11 5.94
CA ALA A 293 1.23 -23.01 7.20
C ALA A 293 -0.14 -22.38 6.97
N SER A 294 -0.20 -21.28 6.20
CA SER A 294 -1.46 -20.60 5.85
C SER A 294 -2.37 -21.50 5.01
N GLN A 295 -1.82 -22.28 4.07
CA GLN A 295 -2.58 -23.27 3.32
C GLN A 295 -3.22 -24.34 4.23
N THR A 296 -2.49 -24.79 5.23
CA THR A 296 -3.00 -25.76 6.22
C THR A 296 -4.16 -25.18 7.04
N LEU A 297 -4.00 -23.92 7.51
CA LEU A 297 -5.06 -23.19 8.23
C LEU A 297 -6.28 -22.97 7.32
N TRP A 298 -6.07 -22.61 6.08
CA TRP A 298 -7.12 -22.43 5.08
C TRP A 298 -7.94 -23.70 4.86
N THR A 299 -7.30 -24.86 4.70
CA THR A 299 -7.96 -26.17 4.53
C THR A 299 -8.77 -26.55 5.77
N SER A 300 -8.20 -26.32 6.96
CA SER A 300 -8.86 -26.58 8.25
C SER A 300 -10.09 -25.69 8.44
N ALA A 301 -9.98 -24.40 8.14
CA ALA A 301 -11.08 -23.45 8.25
C ALA A 301 -12.23 -23.79 7.27
N ALA A 302 -11.90 -24.19 6.04
CA ALA A 302 -12.90 -24.64 5.07
C ALA A 302 -13.68 -25.87 5.57
N THR A 303 -12.99 -26.85 6.16
CA THR A 303 -13.62 -28.05 6.74
C THR A 303 -14.51 -27.68 7.93
N SER A 304 -14.04 -26.81 8.83
CA SER A 304 -14.82 -26.32 9.98
C SER A 304 -16.07 -25.57 9.54
N MET A 305 -15.93 -24.67 8.56
CA MET A 305 -17.05 -23.93 7.99
C MET A 305 -18.12 -24.87 7.43
N ALA A 306 -17.75 -25.86 6.62
CA ALA A 306 -18.69 -26.81 6.03
C ALA A 306 -19.45 -27.61 7.12
N SER A 307 -18.77 -27.98 8.21
CA SER A 307 -19.40 -28.65 9.36
C SER A 307 -20.41 -27.76 10.08
N GLN A 308 -20.07 -26.48 10.33
CA GLN A 308 -20.97 -25.54 10.99
C GLN A 308 -22.14 -25.13 10.10
N GLU A 309 -21.94 -25.03 8.81
CA GLU A 309 -23.02 -24.80 7.83
C GLU A 309 -24.04 -25.93 7.86
N ALA A 310 -23.60 -27.18 7.84
CA ALA A 310 -24.48 -28.34 7.94
C ALA A 310 -25.27 -28.36 9.28
N ALA A 311 -24.62 -28.03 10.38
CA ALA A 311 -25.25 -27.91 11.70
C ALA A 311 -26.29 -26.79 11.73
N PHE A 312 -25.97 -25.62 11.16
CA PHE A 312 -26.91 -24.49 11.09
C PHE A 312 -28.11 -24.78 10.18
N GLN A 313 -27.91 -25.44 9.03
CA GLN A 313 -29.00 -25.88 8.15
C GLN A 313 -29.93 -26.85 8.88
N ALA A 314 -29.37 -27.85 9.63
CA ALA A 314 -30.15 -28.75 10.45
C ALA A 314 -30.94 -28.02 11.56
N ALA A 315 -30.34 -27.01 12.22
CA ALA A 315 -31.00 -26.17 13.21
C ALA A 315 -32.14 -25.34 12.60
N SER A 316 -31.94 -24.75 11.42
CA SER A 316 -32.96 -24.03 10.68
C SER A 316 -34.16 -24.90 10.34
N ASN A 317 -33.94 -26.12 9.86
CA ASN A 317 -35.01 -27.08 9.55
C ASN A 317 -35.78 -27.48 10.81
N LYS A 318 -35.09 -27.76 11.92
CA LYS A 318 -35.73 -28.09 13.20
C LYS A 318 -36.55 -26.92 13.75
N LEU A 319 -36.05 -25.70 13.62
CA LEU A 319 -36.81 -24.51 14.04
C LEU A 319 -38.11 -24.39 13.24
N ALA A 320 -38.05 -24.53 11.92
CA ALA A 320 -39.20 -24.48 11.03
C ALA A 320 -40.28 -25.54 11.36
N LEU A 321 -39.87 -26.70 11.88
CA LEU A 321 -40.75 -27.76 12.34
C LEU A 321 -41.22 -27.60 13.82
N GLY A 322 -40.78 -26.50 14.48
CA GLY A 322 -41.12 -26.29 15.91
C GLY A 322 -40.36 -27.22 16.86
N MET A 323 -39.32 -27.91 16.38
CA MET A 323 -38.54 -28.91 17.16
C MET A 323 -37.30 -28.33 17.83
N LEU A 324 -37.01 -27.04 17.61
CA LEU A 324 -35.88 -26.34 18.20
C LEU A 324 -36.34 -24.97 18.74
N SER A 325 -35.78 -24.56 19.87
CA SER A 325 -36.05 -23.22 20.40
C SER A 325 -35.34 -22.15 19.61
N ARG A 326 -35.88 -20.92 19.60
CA ARG A 326 -35.22 -19.76 18.99
C ARG A 326 -33.79 -19.55 19.53
N GLN A 327 -33.57 -19.80 20.82
CA GLN A 327 -32.25 -19.63 21.45
C GLN A 327 -31.21 -20.60 20.89
N GLU A 328 -31.56 -21.88 20.75
CA GLU A 328 -30.69 -22.90 20.18
C GLU A 328 -30.41 -22.63 18.70
N TYR A 329 -31.39 -22.08 17.98
CA TYR A 329 -31.16 -21.61 16.60
C TYR A 329 -30.18 -20.45 16.52
N LEU A 330 -30.30 -19.44 17.43
CA LEU A 330 -29.40 -18.30 17.46
C LEU A 330 -27.97 -18.73 17.85
N GLU A 331 -27.85 -19.72 18.74
CA GLU A 331 -26.56 -20.33 19.07
C GLU A 331 -25.92 -20.99 17.86
N ALA A 332 -26.67 -21.81 17.10
CA ALA A 332 -26.19 -22.43 15.88
C ALA A 332 -25.84 -21.38 14.79
N LYS A 333 -26.65 -20.30 14.69
CA LYS A 333 -26.36 -19.17 13.79
C LYS A 333 -25.05 -18.48 14.17
N ALA A 334 -24.83 -18.19 15.44
CA ALA A 334 -23.61 -17.55 15.92
C ALA A 334 -22.38 -18.43 15.67
N ALA A 335 -22.46 -19.74 15.92
CA ALA A 335 -21.38 -20.67 15.63
C ALA A 335 -21.04 -20.76 14.14
N TYR A 336 -22.06 -20.74 13.27
CA TYR A 336 -21.88 -20.71 11.83
C TYR A 336 -21.20 -19.41 11.39
N MET A 337 -21.63 -18.23 11.88
CA MET A 337 -21.06 -16.95 11.55
C MET A 337 -19.60 -16.82 12.04
N ASP A 338 -19.29 -17.37 13.21
CA ASP A 338 -17.90 -17.43 13.70
C ASP A 338 -17.01 -18.30 12.78
N ALA A 339 -17.53 -19.43 12.30
CA ALA A 339 -16.82 -20.28 11.36
C ALA A 339 -16.65 -19.60 9.98
N ALA A 340 -17.65 -18.86 9.53
CA ALA A 340 -17.58 -18.07 8.31
C ALA A 340 -16.50 -16.96 8.40
N ALA A 341 -16.46 -16.24 9.53
CA ALA A 341 -15.43 -15.25 9.78
C ALA A 341 -14.02 -15.86 9.88
N ALA A 342 -13.91 -17.03 10.50
CA ALA A 342 -12.64 -17.78 10.56
C ALA A 342 -12.17 -18.23 9.17
N LYS A 343 -13.11 -18.64 8.31
CA LYS A 343 -12.84 -19.01 6.92
C LYS A 343 -12.37 -17.80 6.09
N GLU A 344 -13.03 -16.65 6.19
CA GLU A 344 -12.63 -15.42 5.51
C GLU A 344 -11.24 -14.95 5.96
N ARG A 345 -10.96 -15.03 7.25
CA ARG A 345 -9.62 -14.74 7.79
C ARG A 345 -8.57 -15.69 7.23
N ALA A 346 -8.89 -16.96 7.07
CA ALA A 346 -7.97 -17.95 6.52
C ALA A 346 -7.77 -17.76 5.00
N ASP A 347 -8.83 -17.40 4.24
CA ASP A 347 -8.73 -17.06 2.83
C ASP A 347 -7.80 -15.86 2.63
N THR A 348 -8.08 -14.77 3.35
CA THR A 348 -7.27 -13.55 3.32
C THR A 348 -5.83 -13.82 3.73
N GLY A 349 -5.62 -14.55 4.83
CA GLY A 349 -4.28 -14.86 5.33
C GLY A 349 -3.46 -15.72 4.35
N PHE A 350 -4.09 -16.68 3.69
CA PHE A 350 -3.43 -17.50 2.68
C PHE A 350 -3.09 -16.69 1.42
N GLN A 351 -4.01 -15.84 0.95
CA GLN A 351 -3.73 -14.93 -0.17
C GLN A 351 -2.60 -13.94 0.18
N GLN A 352 -2.63 -13.33 1.36
CA GLN A 352 -1.58 -12.40 1.81
C GLN A 352 -0.22 -13.06 1.96
N ALA A 353 -0.16 -14.33 2.41
CA ALA A 353 1.09 -15.07 2.48
C ALA A 353 1.68 -15.30 1.08
N MET A 354 0.85 -15.67 0.10
CA MET A 354 1.28 -15.81 -1.30
C MET A 354 1.72 -14.47 -1.89
N ASP A 355 0.98 -13.40 -1.65
CA ASP A 355 1.32 -12.05 -2.13
C ASP A 355 2.65 -11.57 -1.51
N THR A 356 2.87 -11.80 -0.21
CA THR A 356 4.12 -11.44 0.45
C THR A 356 5.31 -12.19 -0.14
N TYR A 357 5.13 -13.47 -0.46
CA TYR A 357 6.15 -14.24 -1.18
C TYR A 357 6.42 -13.66 -2.58
N ASP A 358 5.38 -13.31 -3.34
CA ASP A 358 5.51 -12.69 -4.66
C ASP A 358 6.19 -11.31 -4.58
N TRP A 359 5.92 -10.53 -3.55
CA TRP A 359 6.59 -9.26 -3.29
C TRP A 359 8.09 -9.46 -3.01
N ALA A 360 8.44 -10.51 -2.27
CA ALA A 360 9.85 -10.88 -2.07
C ALA A 360 10.55 -11.22 -3.39
N LEU A 361 9.87 -11.91 -4.32
CA LEU A 361 10.40 -12.19 -5.67
C LEU A 361 10.57 -10.92 -6.53
N LYS A 362 9.73 -9.90 -6.31
CA LYS A 362 9.86 -8.58 -6.95
C LYS A 362 10.99 -7.74 -6.33
N GLY A 363 11.53 -8.17 -5.19
CA GLY A 363 12.63 -7.51 -4.47
C GLY A 363 12.20 -6.64 -3.30
N PHE A 364 10.90 -6.60 -3.01
CA PHE A 364 10.34 -5.92 -1.85
C PHE A 364 10.22 -6.94 -0.71
N MET A 365 11.04 -6.78 0.32
CA MET A 365 11.00 -7.56 1.57
C MET A 365 10.79 -6.59 2.73
N THR A 366 9.80 -6.88 3.55
CA THR A 366 9.47 -6.12 4.78
C THR A 366 10.29 -6.60 5.96
#